data_88eeeea21a0c1d5bad6b05cd20b4c888
#
_entry.id   88eeeea21a0c1d5bad6b05cd20b4c888
#
_cell.length_a   1.000
_cell.length_b   1.000
_cell.length_c   1.000
_cell.angle_alpha   90.00
_cell.angle_beta   90.00
_cell.angle_gamma   90.00
#
_symmetry.space_group_name_H-M   'P 1'
#
loop_
_entity.id
_entity.type
_entity.pdbx_description
1 polymer ?
#
loop_
_entity_poly.entity_id
_entity_poly.type
_entity_poly.pdbx_seq_one_letter_code
_entity_poly.pdbx_strand_id
1 'polypeptide(L)'
;MSATHGYDRDGFLSEFFPEEGDRREVEAGAERLVAENRAHRLAEMRRRLGLTQADVADRMHVRQERVSAIERAGVDASELRTLAAYVKALGGHLEIIADFGGERLVIG
;
A
#
# COMPACT_ATOMS: atom_id res chain seq x y z
N MET A 1 -8.09 8.54 -22.66
CA MET A 1 -7.76 8.55 -22.26
C MET A 1 -7.59 8.29 -21.59
N SER A 2 -7.48 8.04 -21.30
CA SER A 2 -7.42 7.85 -20.62
C SER A 2 -6.88 8.12 -19.97
N ALA A 3 -6.64 8.16 -19.82
CA ALA A 3 -6.16 8.32 -19.18
C ALA A 3 -6.07 8.94 -18.52
N THR A 4 -6.27 9.23 -18.53
CA THR A 4 -6.24 9.94 -18.08
C THR A 4 -5.77 10.11 -17.03
N HIS A 5 -5.57 10.07 -16.60
CA HIS A 5 -5.06 10.23 -15.79
C HIS A 5 -4.20 9.82 -15.66
N GLY A 6 -4.41 10.04 -16.17
CA GLY A 6 -3.31 9.80 -16.07
C GLY A 6 -2.60 8.65 -16.42
N TYR A 7 -2.41 7.93 -15.58
CA TYR A 7 -1.60 6.75 -15.74
C TYR A 7 -2.46 5.58 -16.23
N ASP A 8 -2.16 5.11 -17.42
CA ASP A 8 -2.78 3.92 -17.98
C ASP A 8 -1.78 2.78 -17.84
N ARG A 9 -1.91 2.05 -16.78
CA ARG A 9 -0.97 0.98 -16.46
C ARG A 9 -0.98 -0.12 -17.51
N ASP A 10 -2.17 -0.54 -17.95
CA ASP A 10 -2.27 -1.60 -18.92
C ASP A 10 -1.75 -1.16 -20.28
N GLY A 11 -2.04 0.07 -20.69
CA GLY A 11 -1.53 0.59 -21.94
C GLY A 11 -0.03 0.73 -21.94
N PHE A 12 0.52 1.22 -20.83
CA PHE A 12 1.95 1.36 -20.68
C PHE A 12 2.66 0.00 -20.78
N LEU A 13 2.14 -0.99 -20.06
CA LEU A 13 2.78 -2.31 -20.05
C LEU A 13 2.63 -3.03 -21.37
N SER A 14 1.49 -2.84 -22.05
CA SER A 14 1.29 -3.45 -23.38
C SER A 14 2.25 -2.89 -24.39
N GLU A 15 2.62 -1.62 -24.27
CA GLU A 15 3.54 -0.97 -25.19
C GLU A 15 4.95 -1.54 -25.05
N PHE A 16 5.41 -1.75 -23.82
CA PHE A 16 6.78 -2.19 -23.55
C PHE A 16 6.89 -3.71 -23.45
N PHE A 17 5.82 -4.39 -23.13
CA PHE A 17 5.82 -5.83 -22.90
C PHE A 17 4.63 -6.44 -23.63
N PRO A 18 4.76 -6.62 -24.96
CA PRO A 18 3.61 -7.07 -25.74
C PRO A 18 3.16 -8.49 -25.44
N GLU A 19 4.04 -9.30 -24.88
CA GLU A 19 3.67 -10.67 -24.52
C GLU A 19 3.05 -10.67 -23.15
N GLU A 20 1.92 -11.34 -23.04
CA GLU A 20 1.14 -11.28 -21.83
C GLU A 20 1.87 -11.86 -20.62
N GLY A 21 2.66 -12.90 -20.84
CA GLY A 21 3.43 -13.52 -19.77
C GLY A 21 4.41 -12.53 -19.15
N ASP A 22 5.16 -11.84 -20.01
CA ASP A 22 6.13 -10.84 -19.56
C ASP A 22 5.45 -9.70 -18.85
N ARG A 23 4.30 -9.27 -19.38
CA ARG A 23 3.56 -8.18 -18.77
C ARG A 23 3.10 -8.53 -17.37
N ARG A 24 2.62 -9.76 -17.17
CA ARG A 24 2.15 -10.17 -15.85
C ARG A 24 3.28 -10.24 -14.84
N GLU A 25 4.45 -10.69 -15.26
CA GLU A 25 5.60 -10.75 -14.38
C GLU A 25 6.03 -9.35 -13.94
N VAL A 26 6.05 -8.42 -14.89
CA VAL A 26 6.41 -7.04 -14.58
C VAL A 26 5.38 -6.41 -13.65
N GLU A 27 4.09 -6.66 -13.87
CA GLU A 27 3.06 -6.13 -13.00
C GLU A 27 3.20 -6.65 -11.57
N ALA A 28 3.43 -7.95 -11.43
CA ALA A 28 3.57 -8.54 -10.10
C ALA A 28 4.79 -7.96 -9.37
N GLY A 29 5.89 -7.76 -10.10
CA GLY A 29 7.08 -7.15 -9.54
C GLY A 29 6.86 -5.71 -9.13
N ALA A 30 6.16 -4.94 -9.97
CA ALA A 30 5.87 -3.54 -9.68
C ALA A 30 4.96 -3.41 -8.46
N GLU A 31 3.97 -4.28 -8.33
CA GLU A 31 3.07 -4.25 -7.18
C GLU A 31 3.81 -4.55 -5.89
N ARG A 32 4.75 -5.50 -5.94
CA ARG A 32 5.55 -5.84 -4.77
C ARG A 32 6.43 -4.68 -4.33
N LEU A 33 7.07 -4.00 -5.28
CA LEU A 33 7.91 -2.84 -4.98
C LEU A 33 7.10 -1.71 -4.36
N VAL A 34 5.89 -1.46 -4.88
CA VAL A 34 5.04 -0.41 -4.34
C VAL A 34 4.62 -0.75 -2.92
N ALA A 35 4.29 -2.01 -2.65
CA ALA A 35 3.89 -2.44 -1.31
C ALA A 35 5.05 -2.27 -0.32
N GLU A 36 6.26 -2.66 -0.71
CA GLU A 36 7.44 -2.53 0.14
C GLU A 36 7.77 -1.08 0.42
N ASN A 37 7.62 -0.22 -0.60
CA ASN A 37 7.87 1.20 -0.44
C ASN A 37 6.88 1.82 0.55
N ARG A 38 5.61 1.45 0.45
CA ARG A 38 4.60 1.93 1.40
C ARG A 38 4.88 1.46 2.81
N ALA A 39 5.29 0.20 2.95
CA ALA A 39 5.62 -0.35 4.25
C ALA A 39 6.77 0.40 4.90
N HIS A 40 7.78 0.73 4.11
CA HIS A 40 8.92 1.50 4.59
C HIS A 40 8.49 2.88 5.09
N ARG A 41 7.61 3.54 4.34
CA ARG A 41 7.10 4.85 4.74
C ARG A 41 6.28 4.79 6.02
N LEU A 42 5.53 3.71 6.21
CA LEU A 42 4.77 3.53 7.45
C LEU A 42 5.70 3.39 8.63
N ALA A 43 6.78 2.64 8.47
CA ALA A 43 7.77 2.47 9.53
C ALA A 43 8.43 3.80 9.87
N GLU A 44 8.74 4.61 8.86
CA GLU A 44 9.31 5.93 9.09
C GLU A 44 8.36 6.84 9.86
N MET A 45 7.08 6.81 9.50
CA MET A 45 6.08 7.62 10.19
C MET A 45 5.97 7.19 11.65
N ARG A 46 5.98 5.88 11.89
CA ARG A 46 5.95 5.37 13.26
C ARG A 46 7.11 5.93 14.10
N ARG A 47 8.31 5.90 13.52
CA ARG A 47 9.51 6.40 14.22
C ARG A 47 9.42 7.89 14.47
N ARG A 48 8.90 8.65 13.52
CA ARG A 48 8.72 10.09 13.71
C ARG A 48 7.77 10.40 14.85
N LEU A 49 6.79 9.54 15.04
CA LEU A 49 5.82 9.72 16.13
C LEU A 49 6.35 9.23 17.46
N GLY A 50 7.57 8.69 17.50
CA GLY A 50 8.18 8.23 18.74
C GLY A 50 7.65 6.89 19.23
N LEU A 51 7.03 6.11 18.35
CA LEU A 51 6.43 4.83 18.73
C LEU A 51 7.34 3.68 18.35
N THR A 52 7.44 2.69 19.24
CA THR A 52 8.14 1.45 18.92
C THR A 52 7.19 0.47 18.27
N GLN A 53 7.76 -0.58 17.65
CA GLN A 53 6.92 -1.65 17.12
C GLN A 53 6.09 -2.31 18.23
N ALA A 54 6.65 -2.42 19.42
CA ALA A 54 5.91 -2.98 20.56
C ALA A 54 4.73 -2.11 20.93
N ASP A 55 4.89 -0.77 20.88
CA ASP A 55 3.79 0.14 21.16
C ASP A 55 2.65 -0.08 20.18
N VAL A 56 2.97 -0.18 18.90
CA VAL A 56 1.97 -0.36 17.87
C VAL A 56 1.29 -1.72 18.01
N ALA A 57 2.07 -2.75 18.28
CA ALA A 57 1.54 -4.11 18.47
C ALA A 57 0.54 -4.12 19.63
N ASP A 58 0.87 -3.43 20.71
CA ASP A 58 0.00 -3.36 21.87
C ASP A 58 -1.32 -2.67 21.51
N ARG A 59 -1.26 -1.57 20.76
CA ARG A 59 -2.46 -0.85 20.35
C ARG A 59 -3.32 -1.64 19.37
N MET A 60 -2.69 -2.46 18.53
CA MET A 60 -3.38 -3.28 17.57
C MET A 60 -3.87 -4.61 18.15
N HIS A 61 -3.42 -4.94 19.37
CA HIS A 61 -3.70 -6.24 20.01
C HIS A 61 -3.17 -7.39 19.18
N VAL A 62 -1.94 -7.23 18.67
CA VAL A 62 -1.25 -8.26 17.91
C VAL A 62 0.15 -8.41 18.45
N ARG A 63 0.87 -9.41 17.99
CA ARG A 63 2.26 -9.60 18.37
C ARG A 63 3.16 -8.66 17.60
N GLN A 64 4.31 -8.34 18.20
CA GLN A 64 5.27 -7.45 17.56
C GLN A 64 5.74 -8.00 16.22
N GLU A 65 5.84 -9.32 16.08
CA GLU A 65 6.22 -9.95 14.81
C GLU A 65 5.27 -9.58 13.68
N ARG A 66 3.99 -9.41 14.00
CA ARG A 66 3.01 -9.00 13.00
C ARG A 66 3.29 -7.58 12.53
N VAL A 67 3.58 -6.67 13.45
CA VAL A 67 3.94 -5.30 13.11
C VAL A 67 5.21 -5.28 12.28
N SER A 68 6.20 -6.05 12.69
CA SER A 68 7.45 -6.14 11.94
C SER A 68 7.21 -6.61 10.51
N ALA A 69 6.33 -7.61 10.34
CA ALA A 69 6.00 -8.12 9.01
C ALA A 69 5.32 -7.07 8.14
N ILE A 70 4.41 -6.30 8.72
CA ILE A 70 3.72 -5.23 8.00
C ILE A 70 4.74 -4.20 7.51
N GLU A 71 5.69 -3.83 8.36
CA GLU A 71 6.68 -2.81 8.03
C GLU A 71 7.74 -3.29 7.08
N ARG A 72 7.93 -4.60 6.98
CA ARG A 72 8.95 -5.15 6.10
C ARG A 72 8.40 -5.44 4.71
N ALA A 73 7.22 -6.00 4.63
CA ALA A 73 6.66 -6.48 3.37
C ALA A 73 5.37 -5.79 2.96
N GLY A 74 4.73 -5.07 3.88
CA GLY A 74 3.43 -4.47 3.63
C GLY A 74 2.31 -5.49 3.78
N VAL A 75 1.14 -5.10 3.33
CA VAL A 75 -0.04 -5.97 3.31
C VAL A 75 -0.62 -5.93 1.92
N ASP A 76 -1.26 -7.01 1.49
CA ASP A 76 -1.90 -7.00 0.19
C ASP A 76 -3.24 -6.27 0.24
N ALA A 77 -3.80 -6.04 -0.94
CA ALA A 77 -5.03 -5.27 -1.05
C ALA A 77 -6.19 -5.92 -0.30
N SER A 78 -6.13 -7.23 -0.12
CA SER A 78 -7.18 -7.94 0.62
C SER A 78 -7.09 -7.73 2.12
N GLU A 79 -6.03 -7.10 2.61
CA GLU A 79 -5.82 -6.88 4.04
C GLU A 79 -5.97 -5.42 4.42
N LEU A 80 -6.91 -4.72 3.80
CA LEU A 80 -7.15 -3.31 4.11
C LEU A 80 -7.50 -3.10 5.58
N ARG A 81 -8.18 -4.06 6.18
CA ARG A 81 -8.53 -3.96 7.59
C ARG A 81 -7.28 -3.92 8.47
N THR A 82 -6.29 -4.73 8.14
CA THR A 82 -5.03 -4.74 8.87
C THR A 82 -4.29 -3.41 8.71
N LEU A 83 -4.27 -2.90 7.49
CA LEU A 83 -3.62 -1.62 7.23
C LEU A 83 -4.34 -0.49 7.97
N ALA A 84 -5.67 -0.51 7.97
CA ALA A 84 -6.43 0.50 8.69
C ALA A 84 -6.15 0.45 10.19
N ALA A 85 -6.01 -0.76 10.74
CA ALA A 85 -5.70 -0.91 12.15
C ALA A 85 -4.30 -0.38 12.47
N TYR A 86 -3.34 -0.61 11.60
CA TYR A 86 -1.99 -0.10 11.79
C TYR A 86 -1.98 1.43 11.78
N VAL A 87 -2.61 2.03 10.78
CA VAL A 87 -2.66 3.49 10.66
C VAL A 87 -3.36 4.10 11.87
N LYS A 88 -4.43 3.46 12.33
CA LYS A 88 -5.15 3.94 13.51
C LYS A 88 -4.28 3.85 14.76
N ALA A 89 -3.48 2.80 14.87
CA ALA A 89 -2.58 2.64 16.01
C ALA A 89 -1.54 3.76 16.06
N LEU A 90 -1.18 4.32 14.91
CA LEU A 90 -0.29 5.47 14.84
C LEU A 90 -1.02 6.79 15.12
N GLY A 91 -2.32 6.76 15.28
CA GLY A 91 -3.11 7.97 15.51
C GLY A 91 -3.63 8.60 14.24
N GLY A 92 -3.52 7.91 13.13
CA GLY A 92 -3.97 8.41 11.84
C GLY A 92 -5.29 7.79 11.41
N HIS A 93 -5.63 8.05 10.17
CA HIS A 93 -6.87 7.56 9.57
C HIS A 93 -6.57 7.15 8.13
N LEU A 94 -6.99 5.94 7.76
CA LEU A 94 -6.80 5.45 6.41
C LEU A 94 -7.96 5.88 5.54
N GLU A 95 -7.64 6.47 4.39
CA GLU A 95 -8.65 6.83 3.39
C GLU A 95 -8.39 6.04 2.12
N ILE A 96 -9.47 5.56 1.52
CA ILE A 96 -9.42 4.85 0.24
C ILE A 96 -10.08 5.75 -0.78
N ILE A 97 -9.35 6.04 -1.85
CA ILE A 97 -9.78 7.00 -2.84
C ILE A 97 -9.94 6.29 -4.17
N ALA A 98 -11.12 6.43 -4.79
CA ALA A 98 -11.35 5.99 -6.15
C ALA A 98 -11.19 7.19 -7.07
N ASP A 99 -10.29 7.08 -8.04
CA ASP A 99 -9.97 8.17 -8.94
C ASP A 99 -10.49 7.81 -10.34
N PHE A 100 -11.41 8.60 -10.84
CA PHE A 100 -12.03 8.37 -12.13
C PHE A 100 -11.54 9.36 -13.19
N GLY A 101 -10.32 9.82 -13.04
CA GLY A 101 -9.71 10.65 -14.05
C GLY A 101 -10.08 12.12 -13.98
N GLY A 102 -10.44 12.61 -12.89
CA GLY A 102 -10.81 14.02 -12.71
C GLY A 102 -11.76 14.16 -11.57
N GLU A 103 -12.35 13.05 -11.20
CA GLU A 103 -13.28 13.00 -10.09
C GLU A 103 -12.77 11.97 -9.10
N ARG A 104 -12.69 12.37 -7.84
CA ARG A 104 -12.14 11.51 -6.79
C ARG A 104 -13.18 11.32 -5.71
N LEU A 105 -13.42 10.06 -5.37
CA LEU A 105 -14.36 9.69 -4.33
C LEU A 105 -13.61 9.08 -3.16
N VAL A 106 -13.85 9.59 -1.97
CA VAL A 106 -13.31 8.97 -0.75
C VAL A 106 -14.31 7.90 -0.32
N ILE A 107 -13.85 6.66 -0.27
CA ILE A 107 -14.73 5.53 -0.02
C ILE A 107 -14.72 5.13 1.44
N GLY A 108 -13.60 5.25 2.12
CA GLY A 108 -13.57 4.83 3.51
C GLY A 108 -12.40 5.31 4.26
#